data_56f7b70468b5e5166ad6f49c36685eaa
#
_entry.id   56f7b70468b5e5166ad6f49c36685eaa
#
_cell.length_a   1.000
_cell.length_b   1.000
_cell.length_c   1.000
_cell.angle_alpha   90.00
_cell.angle_beta   90.00
_cell.angle_gamma   90.00
#
_symmetry.space_group_name_H-M   'P 1'
#
loop_
_entity.id
_entity.type
_entity.pdbx_description
1 polymer ?
#
loop_
_entity_poly.entity_id
_entity_poly.type
_entity_poly.pdbx_seq_one_letter_code
_entity_poly.pdbx_strand_id
1 'polypeptide(L)'
;MKGAAIAALFCVNRGDDEMVAMRRKNQISLLSFVVMAVVLISVMSYVNTQLSPVDPTSDKTVSLTIAPGDSAMTIAYALEQAGLIRNAKLFYYYARATGHTSDFRAGSYTFSMTTDRSELLQVLTGNKKPSLFGTRVTIPEGYTAKQIAARLEAKGVANASEFLAVLKQSSSFNGEAIKLLQTNSNQLIPLEGYLFPETYTIPKNSTEQEIAQLMVDQLDVQLAQLPNGWEAQLKKNNVSFHQMMTIASLIEREVVVPEERAIVASVIYNRLRIGQALQIDATVQYLLSKQKERLLYADLKVESPYNTYKQKGLPPGPIANPSLAAIKAALYPDTTNYFYYVTKKDGTSAHLFATTYKEHLSNIAKSKQ
;
A
#
# COMPACT_ATOMS: atom_id res chain seq x y z
N MET A 1 -75.51 -39.01 -51.18
CA MET A 1 -74.38 -38.05 -51.30
C MET A 1 -74.49 -36.78 -50.43
N LYS A 2 -75.46 -36.65 -49.49
CA LYS A 2 -75.58 -35.44 -48.61
C LYS A 2 -74.95 -35.60 -47.22
N GLY A 3 -74.57 -36.82 -46.77
CA GLY A 3 -74.00 -37.00 -45.44
C GLY A 3 -72.49 -36.76 -45.33
N ALA A 4 -71.68 -36.90 -46.40
CA ALA A 4 -70.24 -36.73 -46.38
C ALA A 4 -69.83 -35.25 -46.40
N ALA A 5 -70.65 -34.34 -46.96
CA ALA A 5 -70.39 -32.93 -46.99
C ALA A 5 -70.56 -32.26 -45.61
N ILE A 6 -71.52 -32.75 -44.78
CA ILE A 6 -71.74 -32.17 -43.43
C ILE A 6 -70.63 -32.64 -42.44
N ALA A 7 -70.09 -33.87 -42.58
CA ALA A 7 -68.97 -34.35 -41.76
C ALA A 7 -67.65 -33.58 -42.04
N ALA A 8 -67.43 -33.23 -43.31
CA ALA A 8 -66.25 -32.41 -43.70
C ALA A 8 -66.31 -30.96 -43.19
N LEU A 9 -67.53 -30.38 -43.15
CA LEU A 9 -67.71 -29.04 -42.59
C LEU A 9 -67.48 -28.97 -41.07
N PHE A 10 -67.90 -30.05 -40.35
CA PHE A 10 -67.69 -30.16 -38.89
C PHE A 10 -66.23 -30.43 -38.51
N CYS A 11 -65.46 -31.17 -39.34
CA CYS A 11 -64.02 -31.36 -39.13
C CYS A 11 -63.17 -30.06 -39.41
N VAL A 12 -63.52 -29.27 -40.42
CA VAL A 12 -62.82 -28.03 -40.74
C VAL A 12 -63.03 -26.99 -39.62
N ASN A 13 -64.23 -26.86 -39.12
CA ASN A 13 -64.51 -25.87 -38.05
C ASN A 13 -63.85 -26.21 -36.72
N ARG A 14 -63.64 -27.51 -36.41
CA ARG A 14 -62.99 -27.96 -35.17
C ARG A 14 -61.47 -27.70 -35.21
N GLY A 15 -60.82 -27.78 -36.34
CA GLY A 15 -59.39 -27.49 -36.55
C GLY A 15 -59.08 -26.01 -36.43
N ASP A 16 -59.97 -25.15 -36.91
CA ASP A 16 -59.82 -23.69 -36.77
C ASP A 16 -60.02 -23.20 -35.35
N ASP A 17 -60.96 -23.78 -34.59
CA ASP A 17 -61.19 -23.45 -33.18
C ASP A 17 -60.03 -23.94 -32.28
N GLU A 18 -59.44 -25.08 -32.56
CA GLU A 18 -58.23 -25.57 -31.84
C GLU A 18 -56.98 -24.71 -32.13
N MET A 19 -56.80 -24.31 -33.39
CA MET A 19 -55.69 -23.40 -33.77
C MET A 19 -55.85 -22.01 -33.12
N VAL A 20 -57.07 -21.47 -33.10
CA VAL A 20 -57.35 -20.18 -32.46
C VAL A 20 -57.15 -20.28 -30.94
N ALA A 21 -57.58 -21.36 -30.30
CA ALA A 21 -57.36 -21.65 -28.87
C ALA A 21 -55.84 -21.78 -28.55
N MET A 22 -55.10 -22.49 -29.41
CA MET A 22 -53.64 -22.64 -29.24
C MET A 22 -52.91 -21.32 -29.43
N ARG A 23 -53.28 -20.49 -30.42
CA ARG A 23 -52.72 -19.12 -30.58
C ARG A 23 -53.02 -18.24 -29.40
N ARG A 24 -54.25 -18.24 -28.86
CA ARG A 24 -54.59 -17.49 -27.64
C ARG A 24 -53.80 -17.95 -26.42
N LYS A 25 -53.62 -19.28 -26.24
CA LYS A 25 -52.81 -19.85 -25.15
C LYS A 25 -51.35 -19.43 -25.25
N ASN A 26 -50.77 -19.45 -26.46
CA ASN A 26 -49.40 -18.98 -26.69
C ASN A 26 -49.27 -17.47 -26.50
N GLN A 27 -50.25 -16.66 -26.89
CA GLN A 27 -50.26 -15.20 -26.66
C GLN A 27 -50.35 -14.86 -25.17
N ILE A 28 -51.20 -15.58 -24.39
CA ILE A 28 -51.32 -15.38 -22.94
C ILE A 28 -50.00 -15.81 -22.24
N SER A 29 -49.38 -16.90 -22.66
CA SER A 29 -48.09 -17.39 -22.15
C SER A 29 -46.98 -16.36 -22.45
N LEU A 30 -46.93 -15.83 -23.67
CA LEU A 30 -45.97 -14.81 -24.06
C LEU A 30 -46.17 -13.50 -23.26
N LEU A 31 -47.43 -13.09 -23.11
CA LEU A 31 -47.75 -11.86 -22.32
C LEU A 31 -47.37 -12.03 -20.85
N SER A 32 -47.65 -13.18 -20.24
CA SER A 32 -47.25 -13.47 -18.85
C SER A 32 -45.74 -13.51 -18.68
N PHE A 33 -44.99 -14.05 -19.67
CA PHE A 33 -43.53 -14.04 -19.66
C PHE A 33 -42.96 -12.60 -19.76
N VAL A 34 -43.55 -11.78 -20.65
CA VAL A 34 -43.16 -10.35 -20.77
C VAL A 34 -43.44 -9.58 -19.49
N VAL A 35 -44.61 -9.74 -18.88
CA VAL A 35 -44.97 -9.11 -17.61
C VAL A 35 -43.99 -9.56 -16.51
N MET A 36 -43.67 -10.83 -16.42
CA MET A 36 -42.74 -11.36 -15.43
C MET A 36 -41.33 -10.79 -15.65
N ALA A 37 -40.87 -10.69 -16.89
CA ALA A 37 -39.58 -10.08 -17.25
C ALA A 37 -39.53 -8.60 -16.84
N VAL A 38 -40.61 -7.83 -17.13
CA VAL A 38 -40.70 -6.41 -16.72
C VAL A 38 -40.67 -6.27 -15.20
N VAL A 39 -41.38 -7.10 -14.47
CA VAL A 39 -41.36 -7.10 -12.99
C VAL A 39 -39.96 -7.42 -12.47
N LEU A 40 -39.30 -8.44 -13.01
CA LEU A 40 -37.93 -8.80 -12.62
C LEU A 40 -36.93 -7.66 -12.87
N ILE A 41 -37.01 -7.04 -14.06
CA ILE A 41 -36.16 -5.89 -14.41
C ILE A 41 -36.43 -4.71 -13.47
N SER A 42 -37.70 -4.42 -13.16
CA SER A 42 -38.09 -3.36 -12.23
C SER A 42 -37.58 -3.59 -10.81
N VAL A 43 -37.70 -4.81 -10.31
CA VAL A 43 -37.18 -5.22 -9.00
C VAL A 43 -35.64 -5.12 -8.98
N MET A 44 -34.98 -5.59 -10.03
CA MET A 44 -33.51 -5.54 -10.11
C MET A 44 -33.00 -4.09 -10.20
N SER A 45 -33.68 -3.23 -10.95
CA SER A 45 -33.41 -1.79 -11.04
C SER A 45 -33.59 -1.12 -9.68
N TYR A 46 -34.69 -1.40 -8.98
CA TYR A 46 -34.96 -0.88 -7.64
C TYR A 46 -33.88 -1.30 -6.64
N VAL A 47 -33.53 -2.58 -6.57
CA VAL A 47 -32.46 -3.10 -5.70
C VAL A 47 -31.12 -2.43 -6.02
N ASN A 48 -30.80 -2.31 -7.31
CA ASN A 48 -29.57 -1.64 -7.72
C ASN A 48 -29.52 -0.17 -7.28
N THR A 49 -30.61 0.56 -7.40
CA THR A 49 -30.71 1.97 -6.95
C THR A 49 -30.55 2.07 -5.42
N GLN A 50 -31.17 1.17 -4.66
CA GLN A 50 -31.09 1.19 -3.20
C GLN A 50 -29.71 0.81 -2.66
N LEU A 51 -28.92 0.06 -3.43
CA LEU A 51 -27.55 -0.34 -3.11
C LEU A 51 -26.47 0.54 -3.79
N SER A 52 -26.89 1.58 -4.52
CA SER A 52 -25.97 2.58 -5.08
C SER A 52 -25.52 3.58 -4.02
N PRO A 53 -24.35 4.24 -4.20
CA PRO A 53 -23.91 5.32 -3.31
C PRO A 53 -25.00 6.37 -3.08
N VAL A 54 -25.09 6.89 -1.85
CA VAL A 54 -26.12 7.88 -1.48
C VAL A 54 -25.85 9.20 -2.19
N ASP A 55 -24.58 9.60 -2.26
CA ASP A 55 -24.15 10.81 -2.94
C ASP A 55 -22.91 10.51 -3.81
N PRO A 56 -23.12 10.12 -5.10
CA PRO A 56 -22.01 9.74 -5.99
C PRO A 56 -21.13 10.90 -6.42
N THR A 57 -21.47 12.13 -6.07
CA THR A 57 -20.73 13.35 -6.43
C THR A 57 -20.04 14.01 -5.23
N SER A 58 -20.20 13.46 -4.04
CA SER A 58 -19.70 14.03 -2.79
C SER A 58 -18.19 13.78 -2.60
N ASP A 59 -17.47 14.84 -2.25
CA ASP A 59 -16.07 14.75 -1.81
C ASP A 59 -15.92 14.38 -0.31
N LYS A 60 -17.05 14.13 0.40
CA LYS A 60 -17.05 13.88 1.85
C LYS A 60 -16.64 12.44 2.16
N THR A 61 -15.92 12.29 3.25
CA THR A 61 -15.61 11.01 3.86
C THR A 61 -16.37 10.85 5.17
N VAL A 62 -16.69 9.60 5.53
CA VAL A 62 -17.37 9.25 6.77
C VAL A 62 -16.57 8.16 7.47
N SER A 63 -16.29 8.38 8.75
CA SER A 63 -15.64 7.38 9.60
C SER A 63 -16.69 6.49 10.27
N LEU A 64 -16.46 5.17 10.20
CA LEU A 64 -17.31 4.14 10.79
C LEU A 64 -16.44 3.24 11.67
N THR A 65 -16.85 3.06 12.93
CA THR A 65 -16.20 2.11 13.84
C THR A 65 -17.09 0.90 14.02
N ILE A 66 -16.54 -0.30 13.78
CA ILE A 66 -17.19 -1.60 13.97
C ILE A 66 -16.58 -2.24 15.20
N ALA A 67 -17.41 -2.54 16.20
CA ALA A 67 -16.98 -3.17 17.44
C ALA A 67 -16.77 -4.69 17.23
N PRO A 68 -15.85 -5.32 18.00
CA PRO A 68 -15.75 -6.77 18.02
C PRO A 68 -17.08 -7.41 18.46
N GLY A 69 -17.61 -8.32 17.64
CA GLY A 69 -18.88 -9.01 17.91
C GLY A 69 -20.11 -8.36 17.29
N ASP A 70 -20.00 -7.24 16.59
CA ASP A 70 -21.11 -6.65 15.86
C ASP A 70 -21.64 -7.63 14.79
N SER A 71 -22.97 -7.77 14.78
CA SER A 71 -23.62 -8.60 13.76
C SER A 71 -23.62 -7.93 12.40
N ALA A 72 -23.67 -8.71 11.31
CA ALA A 72 -23.75 -8.17 9.96
C ALA A 72 -24.95 -7.21 9.76
N MET A 73 -26.05 -7.43 10.49
CA MET A 73 -27.21 -6.54 10.46
C MET A 73 -26.92 -5.23 11.21
N THR A 74 -26.25 -5.28 12.36
CA THR A 74 -25.82 -4.08 13.12
C THR A 74 -24.89 -3.22 12.27
N ILE A 75 -23.93 -3.85 11.58
CA ILE A 75 -23.00 -3.17 10.66
C ILE A 75 -23.77 -2.53 9.50
N ALA A 76 -24.75 -3.22 8.92
CA ALA A 76 -25.58 -2.66 7.85
C ALA A 76 -26.36 -1.42 8.30
N TYR A 77 -26.92 -1.42 9.52
CA TYR A 77 -27.57 -0.22 10.09
C TYR A 77 -26.59 0.92 10.34
N ALA A 78 -25.38 0.62 10.80
CA ALA A 78 -24.36 1.64 11.00
C ALA A 78 -23.94 2.30 9.66
N LEU A 79 -23.84 1.51 8.57
CA LEU A 79 -23.59 2.02 7.22
C LEU A 79 -24.72 2.91 6.71
N GLU A 80 -26.00 2.55 6.99
CA GLU A 80 -27.16 3.35 6.62
C GLU A 80 -27.20 4.67 7.41
N GLN A 81 -26.97 4.65 8.72
CA GLN A 81 -26.89 5.85 9.56
C GLN A 81 -25.73 6.76 9.15
N ALA A 82 -24.61 6.18 8.72
CA ALA A 82 -23.48 6.91 8.17
C ALA A 82 -23.74 7.49 6.77
N GLY A 83 -24.89 7.19 6.15
CA GLY A 83 -25.24 7.65 4.81
C GLY A 83 -24.46 6.97 3.68
N LEU A 84 -23.78 5.87 3.94
CA LEU A 84 -23.00 5.13 2.93
C LEU A 84 -23.88 4.22 2.06
N ILE A 85 -25.02 3.80 2.57
CA ILE A 85 -26.04 3.01 1.86
C ILE A 85 -27.44 3.56 2.16
N ARG A 86 -28.40 3.28 1.27
CA ARG A 86 -29.79 3.76 1.41
C ARG A 86 -30.69 2.79 2.18
N ASN A 87 -30.32 1.49 2.27
CA ASN A 87 -31.14 0.46 2.87
C ASN A 87 -30.30 -0.67 3.49
N ALA A 88 -30.25 -0.72 4.82
CA ALA A 88 -29.50 -1.68 5.60
C ALA A 88 -29.95 -3.14 5.33
N LYS A 89 -31.27 -3.38 5.25
CA LYS A 89 -31.78 -4.75 5.00
C LYS A 89 -31.35 -5.30 3.65
N LEU A 90 -31.41 -4.46 2.60
CA LEU A 90 -30.96 -4.86 1.27
C LEU A 90 -29.45 -5.13 1.22
N PHE A 91 -28.66 -4.32 1.91
CA PHE A 91 -27.22 -4.55 2.02
C PHE A 91 -26.90 -5.85 2.76
N TYR A 92 -27.61 -6.13 3.86
CA TYR A 92 -27.47 -7.39 4.59
C TYR A 92 -27.77 -8.60 3.69
N TYR A 93 -28.88 -8.56 2.93
CA TYR A 93 -29.22 -9.65 2.02
C TYR A 93 -28.21 -9.77 0.86
N TYR A 94 -27.66 -8.66 0.40
CA TYR A 94 -26.56 -8.68 -0.58
C TYR A 94 -25.31 -9.36 -0.02
N ALA A 95 -24.86 -8.98 1.18
CA ALA A 95 -23.73 -9.60 1.87
C ALA A 95 -23.98 -11.11 2.12
N ARG A 96 -25.23 -11.48 2.47
CA ARG A 96 -25.62 -12.88 2.65
C ARG A 96 -25.60 -13.68 1.35
N ALA A 97 -26.11 -13.10 0.27
CA ALA A 97 -26.11 -13.76 -1.06
C ALA A 97 -24.70 -13.96 -1.63
N THR A 98 -23.76 -13.09 -1.24
CA THR A 98 -22.34 -13.19 -1.63
C THR A 98 -21.50 -14.01 -0.63
N GLY A 99 -22.09 -14.53 0.47
CA GLY A 99 -21.42 -15.42 1.43
C GLY A 99 -20.53 -14.71 2.47
N HIS A 100 -20.63 -13.39 2.65
CA HIS A 100 -19.71 -12.60 3.45
C HIS A 100 -20.24 -12.09 4.81
N THR A 101 -21.38 -12.58 5.27
CA THR A 101 -21.97 -12.11 6.55
C THR A 101 -21.17 -12.47 7.80
N SER A 102 -20.28 -13.46 7.73
CA SER A 102 -19.39 -13.90 8.82
C SER A 102 -18.00 -13.28 8.76
N ASP A 103 -17.66 -12.59 7.68
CA ASP A 103 -16.29 -12.21 7.36
C ASP A 103 -15.96 -10.75 7.72
N PHE A 104 -16.95 -10.01 8.23
CA PHE A 104 -16.78 -8.62 8.61
C PHE A 104 -15.82 -8.50 9.79
N ARG A 105 -14.83 -7.58 9.65
CA ARG A 105 -13.79 -7.35 10.65
C ARG A 105 -14.10 -6.14 11.49
N ALA A 106 -13.85 -6.24 12.79
CA ALA A 106 -13.87 -5.10 13.69
C ALA A 106 -12.72 -4.14 13.35
N GLY A 107 -12.96 -2.84 13.54
CA GLY A 107 -11.97 -1.81 13.27
C GLY A 107 -12.61 -0.46 12.95
N SER A 108 -11.77 0.56 12.78
CA SER A 108 -12.21 1.87 12.31
C SER A 108 -11.94 1.99 10.82
N TYR A 109 -12.96 2.37 10.09
CA TYR A 109 -12.94 2.49 8.63
C TYR A 109 -13.30 3.91 8.23
N THR A 110 -12.66 4.44 7.20
CA THR A 110 -13.06 5.71 6.59
C THR A 110 -13.47 5.42 5.15
N PHE A 111 -14.69 5.77 4.79
CA PHE A 111 -15.28 5.58 3.46
C PHE A 111 -15.57 6.91 2.80
N SER A 112 -15.44 6.97 1.46
CA SER A 112 -16.05 8.04 0.67
C SER A 112 -17.56 7.83 0.56
N MET A 113 -18.34 8.91 0.53
CA MET A 113 -19.78 8.85 0.24
C MET A 113 -20.09 8.27 -1.15
N THR A 114 -19.08 8.19 -2.02
CA THR A 114 -19.18 7.60 -3.37
C THR A 114 -18.87 6.11 -3.41
N THR A 115 -18.46 5.50 -2.27
CA THR A 115 -18.07 4.09 -2.21
C THR A 115 -19.25 3.19 -2.57
N ASP A 116 -19.06 2.29 -3.53
CA ASP A 116 -20.10 1.36 -3.95
C ASP A 116 -20.22 0.15 -3.00
N ARG A 117 -21.36 -0.59 -3.10
CA ARG A 117 -21.67 -1.74 -2.23
C ARG A 117 -20.62 -2.85 -2.30
N SER A 118 -20.00 -3.07 -3.46
CA SER A 118 -19.00 -4.12 -3.66
C SER A 118 -17.71 -3.74 -2.93
N GLU A 119 -17.33 -2.48 -3.05
CA GLU A 119 -16.16 -1.94 -2.36
C GLU A 119 -16.37 -1.90 -0.84
N LEU A 120 -17.54 -1.45 -0.35
CA LEU A 120 -17.90 -1.53 1.08
C LEU A 120 -17.71 -2.95 1.60
N LEU A 121 -18.23 -3.95 0.87
CA LEU A 121 -18.11 -5.35 1.25
C LEU A 121 -16.65 -5.83 1.30
N GLN A 122 -15.87 -5.54 0.26
CA GLN A 122 -14.46 -5.93 0.17
C GLN A 122 -13.60 -5.29 1.27
N VAL A 123 -13.87 -4.04 1.61
CA VAL A 123 -13.16 -3.34 2.69
C VAL A 123 -13.52 -3.94 4.04
N LEU A 124 -14.81 -4.13 4.31
CA LEU A 124 -15.29 -4.67 5.59
C LEU A 124 -14.85 -6.11 5.84
N THR A 125 -14.63 -6.89 4.78
CA THR A 125 -14.09 -8.27 4.87
C THR A 125 -12.56 -8.29 4.89
N GLY A 126 -11.90 -7.14 4.75
CA GLY A 126 -10.45 -7.01 4.72
C GLY A 126 -9.79 -7.42 3.40
N ASN A 127 -10.58 -7.62 2.34
CA ASN A 127 -10.09 -8.01 1.01
C ASN A 127 -9.61 -6.81 0.18
N LYS A 128 -9.95 -5.57 0.60
CA LYS A 128 -9.53 -4.33 -0.05
C LYS A 128 -9.41 -3.21 0.99
N LYS A 129 -8.50 -2.26 0.77
CA LYS A 129 -8.50 -0.98 1.50
C LYS A 129 -9.58 -0.06 0.92
N PRO A 130 -10.20 0.85 1.75
CA PRO A 130 -11.18 1.80 1.24
C PRO A 130 -10.63 2.64 0.09
N SER A 131 -11.43 2.82 -0.97
CA SER A 131 -11.14 3.78 -2.03
C SER A 131 -11.51 5.17 -1.51
N LEU A 132 -10.54 5.91 -1.03
CA LEU A 132 -10.76 7.26 -0.54
C LEU A 132 -10.74 8.24 -1.71
N PHE A 133 -11.70 9.16 -1.73
CA PHE A 133 -11.61 10.36 -2.58
C PHE A 133 -10.43 11.20 -2.08
N GLY A 134 -9.43 11.38 -2.91
CA GLY A 134 -8.24 12.11 -2.50
C GLY A 134 -7.24 12.31 -3.62
N THR A 135 -6.21 13.07 -3.32
CA THR A 135 -5.09 13.28 -4.24
C THR A 135 -4.17 12.06 -4.21
N ARG A 136 -3.94 11.48 -5.37
CA ARG A 136 -3.00 10.36 -5.50
C ARG A 136 -1.57 10.87 -5.52
N VAL A 137 -0.76 10.42 -4.56
CA VAL A 137 0.65 10.80 -4.44
C VAL A 137 1.51 9.55 -4.36
N THR A 138 2.41 9.38 -5.32
CA THR A 138 3.42 8.31 -5.29
C THR A 138 4.67 8.82 -4.60
N ILE A 139 5.11 8.13 -3.56
CA ILE A 139 6.37 8.33 -2.86
C ILE A 139 7.35 7.24 -3.34
N PRO A 140 8.38 7.61 -4.11
CA PRO A 140 9.39 6.66 -4.57
C PRO A 140 10.22 6.09 -3.43
N GLU A 141 10.75 4.88 -3.64
CA GLU A 141 11.75 4.27 -2.76
C GLU A 141 12.99 5.17 -2.64
N GLY A 142 13.63 5.15 -1.49
CA GLY A 142 14.83 5.93 -1.23
C GLY A 142 14.62 7.45 -1.06
N TYR A 143 13.37 7.94 -1.03
CA TYR A 143 13.10 9.35 -0.70
C TYR A 143 13.38 9.61 0.77
N THR A 144 13.99 10.77 1.04
CA THR A 144 14.11 11.31 2.40
C THR A 144 12.79 11.95 2.85
N ALA A 145 12.59 12.10 4.16
CA ALA A 145 11.45 12.83 4.71
C ALA A 145 11.31 14.25 4.13
N LYS A 146 12.43 14.94 3.87
CA LYS A 146 12.44 16.25 3.19
C LYS A 146 11.90 16.16 1.76
N GLN A 147 12.29 15.14 1.01
CA GLN A 147 11.81 14.93 -0.36
C GLN A 147 10.32 14.53 -0.39
N ILE A 148 9.88 13.76 0.59
CA ILE A 148 8.46 13.42 0.78
C ILE A 148 7.67 14.70 1.05
N ALA A 149 8.11 15.53 2.01
CA ALA A 149 7.46 16.80 2.36
C ALA A 149 7.32 17.72 1.12
N ALA A 150 8.40 17.92 0.38
CA ALA A 150 8.38 18.72 -0.85
C ALA A 150 7.43 18.15 -1.92
N ARG A 151 7.34 16.80 -2.03
CA ARG A 151 6.43 16.16 -2.98
C ARG A 151 4.97 16.31 -2.58
N LEU A 152 4.65 16.20 -1.28
CA LEU A 152 3.30 16.42 -0.75
C LEU A 152 2.85 17.88 -0.97
N GLU A 153 3.74 18.84 -0.73
CA GLU A 153 3.48 20.26 -0.97
C GLU A 153 3.28 20.56 -2.46
N ALA A 154 4.12 20.01 -3.33
CA ALA A 154 3.96 20.14 -4.79
C ALA A 154 2.65 19.54 -5.32
N LYS A 155 2.03 18.61 -4.57
CA LYS A 155 0.71 18.04 -4.87
C LYS A 155 -0.43 18.78 -4.19
N GLY A 156 -0.13 19.80 -3.39
CA GLY A 156 -1.12 20.61 -2.66
C GLY A 156 -1.88 19.84 -1.56
N VAL A 157 -1.27 18.79 -0.97
CA VAL A 157 -1.92 17.94 0.04
C VAL A 157 -1.40 18.16 1.45
N ALA A 158 -0.25 18.80 1.61
CA ALA A 158 0.34 19.16 2.91
C ALA A 158 1.25 20.37 2.78
N ASN A 159 1.49 21.07 3.91
CA ASN A 159 2.57 22.05 4.05
C ASN A 159 3.86 21.32 4.41
N ALA A 160 4.94 21.53 3.64
CA ALA A 160 6.21 20.81 3.82
C ALA A 160 6.83 21.05 5.19
N SER A 161 6.80 22.29 5.71
CA SER A 161 7.39 22.63 7.00
C SER A 161 6.59 22.04 8.17
N GLU A 162 5.27 22.06 8.10
CA GLU A 162 4.38 21.45 9.09
C GLU A 162 4.50 19.93 9.09
N PHE A 163 4.54 19.31 7.91
CA PHE A 163 4.80 17.88 7.79
C PHE A 163 6.12 17.47 8.44
N LEU A 164 7.21 18.20 8.19
CA LEU A 164 8.51 17.94 8.82
C LEU A 164 8.49 18.21 10.34
N ALA A 165 7.66 19.13 10.82
CA ALA A 165 7.52 19.42 12.25
C ALA A 165 6.83 18.24 12.98
N VAL A 166 5.77 17.65 12.42
CA VAL A 166 5.10 16.51 13.04
C VAL A 166 6.00 15.26 13.08
N LEU A 167 6.89 15.07 12.09
CA LEU A 167 7.85 13.95 12.09
C LEU A 167 8.88 13.99 13.21
N LYS A 168 9.06 15.12 13.88
CA LYS A 168 9.92 15.26 15.05
C LYS A 168 9.26 14.75 16.34
N GLN A 169 7.96 14.56 16.36
CA GLN A 169 7.15 14.13 17.50
C GLN A 169 6.78 12.65 17.39
N SER A 170 7.78 11.77 17.42
CA SER A 170 7.56 10.32 17.19
C SER A 170 6.56 9.69 18.16
N SER A 171 6.39 10.24 19.39
CA SER A 171 5.40 9.77 20.38
C SER A 171 3.95 10.01 19.97
N SER A 172 3.69 10.82 18.95
CA SER A 172 2.34 11.08 18.43
C SER A 172 1.87 10.04 17.41
N PHE A 173 2.71 9.07 17.10
CA PHE A 173 2.44 8.03 16.10
C PHE A 173 2.20 6.67 16.75
N ASN A 174 1.39 5.85 16.09
CA ASN A 174 1.07 4.50 16.51
C ASN A 174 1.63 3.51 15.48
N GLY A 175 1.81 2.26 15.89
CA GLY A 175 2.23 1.17 15.00
C GLY A 175 3.28 0.26 15.64
N GLU A 176 3.43 -0.95 15.10
CA GLU A 176 4.41 -1.91 15.62
C GLU A 176 5.84 -1.45 15.34
N ALA A 177 6.10 -0.88 14.16
CA ALA A 177 7.39 -0.30 13.82
C ALA A 177 7.76 0.88 14.76
N ILE A 178 6.77 1.69 15.15
CA ILE A 178 6.97 2.82 16.07
C ILE A 178 7.32 2.35 17.49
N LYS A 179 6.73 1.25 17.97
CA LYS A 179 7.10 0.67 19.26
C LYS A 179 8.56 0.21 19.31
N LEU A 180 9.13 -0.13 18.17
CA LEU A 180 10.51 -0.57 18.02
C LEU A 180 11.47 0.58 17.65
N LEU A 181 10.95 1.78 17.43
CA LEU A 181 11.74 2.98 17.14
C LEU A 181 12.58 3.36 18.34
N GLN A 182 13.87 3.55 18.11
CA GLN A 182 14.80 4.08 19.11
C GLN A 182 15.19 5.50 18.72
N THR A 183 14.83 6.47 19.54
CA THR A 183 15.16 7.87 19.32
C THR A 183 16.37 8.28 20.13
N ASN A 184 17.18 9.17 19.56
CA ASN A 184 18.29 9.82 20.27
C ASN A 184 18.45 11.28 19.80
N SER A 185 19.16 12.09 20.59
CA SER A 185 19.32 13.53 20.34
C SER A 185 20.10 13.87 19.08
N ASN A 186 20.81 12.91 18.49
CA ASN A 186 21.61 13.10 17.27
C ASN A 186 20.81 12.85 15.98
N GLN A 187 19.56 12.36 16.08
CA GLN A 187 18.70 12.18 14.92
C GLN A 187 18.17 13.52 14.42
N LEU A 188 18.30 13.75 13.11
CA LEU A 188 17.77 14.97 12.47
C LEU A 188 16.25 14.94 12.35
N ILE A 189 15.70 13.80 12.00
CA ILE A 189 14.26 13.51 11.89
C ILE A 189 14.04 12.10 12.46
N PRO A 190 13.40 11.96 13.64
CA PRO A 190 13.19 10.66 14.27
C PRO A 190 12.46 9.64 13.40
N LEU A 191 11.49 10.08 12.57
CA LEU A 191 10.71 9.21 11.67
C LEU A 191 11.33 9.04 10.28
N GLU A 192 12.55 9.49 10.03
CA GLU A 192 13.28 9.16 8.81
C GLU A 192 13.45 7.63 8.70
N GLY A 193 13.10 7.07 7.55
CA GLY A 193 13.13 5.63 7.30
C GLY A 193 11.86 4.86 7.70
N TYR A 194 10.88 5.53 8.32
CA TYR A 194 9.63 4.92 8.81
C TYR A 194 8.40 5.31 7.97
N LEU A 195 8.57 6.15 6.96
CA LEU A 195 7.54 6.59 6.03
C LEU A 195 7.60 5.71 4.77
N PHE A 196 6.90 4.59 4.77
CA PHE A 196 7.07 3.58 3.71
C PHE A 196 6.78 4.15 2.32
N PRO A 197 7.64 3.89 1.30
CA PRO A 197 7.42 4.34 -0.07
C PRO A 197 6.28 3.54 -0.74
N GLU A 198 5.24 4.24 -1.22
CA GLU A 198 4.06 3.65 -1.85
C GLU A 198 3.28 4.73 -2.61
N THR A 199 2.25 4.34 -3.35
CA THR A 199 1.27 5.26 -3.90
C THR A 199 0.09 5.40 -2.95
N TYR A 200 -0.03 6.58 -2.35
CA TYR A 200 -1.08 6.91 -1.40
C TYR A 200 -2.23 7.65 -2.06
N THR A 201 -3.45 7.33 -1.68
CA THR A 201 -4.60 8.20 -1.92
C THR A 201 -4.85 8.99 -0.63
N ILE A 202 -4.48 10.27 -0.64
CA ILE A 202 -4.56 11.17 0.53
C ILE A 202 -5.92 11.86 0.49
N PRO A 203 -6.80 11.64 1.50
CA PRO A 203 -8.10 12.29 1.57
C PRO A 203 -7.96 13.83 1.58
N LYS A 204 -8.96 14.51 1.02
CA LYS A 204 -9.02 15.97 1.06
C LYS A 204 -9.12 16.43 2.53
N ASN A 205 -8.37 17.47 2.86
CA ASN A 205 -8.28 18.03 4.22
C ASN A 205 -7.65 17.10 5.28
N SER A 206 -6.89 16.08 4.87
CA SER A 206 -6.06 15.33 5.81
C SER A 206 -5.01 16.25 6.44
N THR A 207 -4.79 16.11 7.73
CA THR A 207 -3.71 16.78 8.45
C THR A 207 -2.36 16.12 8.12
N GLU A 208 -1.26 16.85 8.30
CA GLU A 208 0.10 16.32 8.12
C GLU A 208 0.38 15.09 9.01
N GLN A 209 -0.22 15.07 10.21
CA GLN A 209 -0.15 13.94 11.13
C GLN A 209 -0.84 12.70 10.55
N GLU A 210 -2.04 12.85 10.00
CA GLU A 210 -2.79 11.74 9.38
C GLU A 210 -2.06 11.21 8.13
N ILE A 211 -1.50 12.11 7.31
CA ILE A 211 -0.71 11.74 6.14
C ILE A 211 0.53 10.93 6.53
N ALA A 212 1.26 11.39 7.54
CA ALA A 212 2.43 10.67 8.04
C ALA A 212 2.05 9.32 8.67
N GLN A 213 0.93 9.25 9.42
CA GLN A 213 0.42 8.01 9.99
C GLN A 213 0.07 6.98 8.90
N LEU A 214 -0.55 7.37 7.78
CA LEU A 214 -0.80 6.48 6.64
C LEU A 214 0.49 5.82 6.13
N MET A 215 1.61 6.56 6.12
CA MET A 215 2.89 6.04 5.67
C MET A 215 3.54 5.09 6.70
N VAL A 216 3.36 5.38 7.98
CA VAL A 216 3.79 4.50 9.09
C VAL A 216 2.96 3.21 9.10
N ASP A 217 1.64 3.30 8.98
CA ASP A 217 0.75 2.12 8.93
C ASP A 217 1.11 1.21 7.74
N GLN A 218 1.50 1.82 6.62
CA GLN A 218 1.95 1.05 5.45
C GLN A 218 3.26 0.31 5.73
N LEU A 219 4.17 0.85 6.51
CA LEU A 219 5.37 0.12 6.95
C LEU A 219 4.99 -1.14 7.73
N ASP A 220 4.06 -1.05 8.68
CA ASP A 220 3.59 -2.21 9.44
C ASP A 220 2.97 -3.28 8.54
N VAL A 221 2.16 -2.88 7.55
CA VAL A 221 1.58 -3.79 6.54
C VAL A 221 2.68 -4.50 5.74
N GLN A 222 3.76 -3.81 5.40
CA GLN A 222 4.86 -4.40 4.65
C GLN A 222 5.72 -5.32 5.52
N LEU A 223 5.97 -4.93 6.77
CA LEU A 223 6.71 -5.78 7.73
C LEU A 223 5.97 -7.09 8.01
N ALA A 224 4.63 -7.07 7.99
CA ALA A 224 3.82 -8.29 8.11
C ALA A 224 3.99 -9.29 6.95
N GLN A 225 4.60 -8.87 5.81
CA GLN A 225 4.95 -9.75 4.69
C GLN A 225 6.33 -10.42 4.86
N LEU A 226 7.07 -10.07 5.90
CA LEU A 226 8.32 -10.74 6.22
C LEU A 226 8.06 -12.17 6.72
N PRO A 227 9.01 -13.11 6.56
CA PRO A 227 8.87 -14.46 7.10
C PRO A 227 8.58 -14.45 8.60
N ASN A 228 7.72 -15.35 9.07
CA ASN A 228 7.40 -15.47 10.47
C ASN A 228 8.68 -15.63 11.31
N GLY A 229 8.77 -14.88 12.41
CA GLY A 229 9.94 -14.91 13.30
C GLY A 229 11.15 -14.14 12.78
N TRP A 230 10.97 -13.23 11.84
CA TRP A 230 12.04 -12.37 11.33
C TRP A 230 12.77 -11.58 12.42
N GLU A 231 12.10 -11.30 13.55
CA GLU A 231 12.70 -10.62 14.71
C GLU A 231 13.88 -11.41 15.30
N ALA A 232 13.85 -12.74 15.18
CA ALA A 232 14.99 -13.57 15.61
C ALA A 232 16.25 -13.29 14.78
N GLN A 233 16.08 -12.82 13.52
CA GLN A 233 17.20 -12.47 12.67
C GLN A 233 17.91 -11.18 13.14
N LEU A 234 17.19 -10.24 13.75
CA LEU A 234 17.81 -9.06 14.39
C LEU A 234 18.81 -9.49 15.48
N LYS A 235 18.42 -10.44 16.33
CA LYS A 235 19.31 -10.99 17.37
C LYS A 235 20.52 -11.70 16.76
N LYS A 236 20.30 -12.51 15.71
CA LYS A 236 21.40 -13.20 15.01
C LYS A 236 22.39 -12.22 14.38
N ASN A 237 21.90 -11.12 13.83
CA ASN A 237 22.72 -10.07 13.24
C ASN A 237 23.30 -9.09 14.29
N ASN A 238 22.92 -9.24 15.57
CA ASN A 238 23.29 -8.37 16.69
C ASN A 238 22.98 -6.88 16.41
N VAL A 239 21.76 -6.60 15.93
CA VAL A 239 21.26 -5.25 15.64
C VAL A 239 19.85 -5.06 16.21
N SER A 240 19.53 -3.82 16.59
CA SER A 240 18.15 -3.44 16.90
C SER A 240 17.35 -3.25 15.62
N PHE A 241 16.02 -3.16 15.75
CA PHE A 241 15.14 -2.83 14.62
C PHE A 241 15.53 -1.50 13.97
N HIS A 242 15.80 -0.46 14.78
CA HIS A 242 16.22 0.85 14.27
C HIS A 242 17.56 0.78 13.52
N GLN A 243 18.51 -0.01 14.01
CA GLN A 243 19.79 -0.23 13.31
C GLN A 243 19.58 -0.98 11.99
N MET A 244 18.70 -1.97 11.96
CA MET A 244 18.35 -2.69 10.74
C MET A 244 17.69 -1.75 9.71
N MET A 245 16.76 -0.88 10.12
CA MET A 245 16.17 0.14 9.24
C MET A 245 17.23 1.13 8.74
N THR A 246 18.20 1.48 9.58
CA THR A 246 19.34 2.31 9.18
C THR A 246 20.16 1.63 8.09
N ILE A 247 20.53 0.35 8.28
CA ILE A 247 21.26 -0.44 7.27
C ILE A 247 20.44 -0.55 5.98
N ALA A 248 19.13 -0.83 6.08
CA ALA A 248 18.25 -0.89 4.92
C ALA A 248 18.24 0.41 4.13
N SER A 249 18.24 1.57 4.81
CA SER A 249 18.31 2.88 4.15
C SER A 249 19.65 3.15 3.44
N LEU A 250 20.74 2.61 3.99
CA LEU A 250 22.05 2.68 3.33
C LEU A 250 22.06 1.83 2.05
N ILE A 251 21.57 0.58 2.12
CA ILE A 251 21.45 -0.34 0.98
C ILE A 251 20.57 0.28 -0.11
N GLU A 252 19.42 0.84 0.27
CA GLU A 252 18.49 1.47 -0.67
C GLU A 252 19.14 2.59 -1.49
N ARG A 253 20.06 3.34 -0.87
CA ARG A 253 20.74 4.47 -1.50
C ARG A 253 21.98 4.11 -2.29
N GLU A 254 22.54 2.91 -2.07
CA GLU A 254 23.78 2.45 -2.70
C GLU A 254 23.51 1.50 -3.87
N VAL A 255 22.44 0.69 -3.82
CA VAL A 255 22.31 -0.48 -4.69
C VAL A 255 21.16 -0.32 -5.67
N VAL A 256 21.48 -0.30 -6.95
CA VAL A 256 20.51 -0.33 -8.05
C VAL A 256 20.17 -1.77 -8.47
N VAL A 257 21.18 -2.65 -8.53
CA VAL A 257 21.05 -4.05 -8.97
C VAL A 257 20.45 -4.90 -7.84
N PRO A 258 19.25 -5.50 -8.00
CA PRO A 258 18.56 -6.18 -6.92
C PRO A 258 19.37 -7.31 -6.26
N GLU A 259 20.10 -8.07 -7.03
CA GLU A 259 20.89 -9.23 -6.62
C GLU A 259 22.07 -8.86 -5.72
N GLU A 260 22.52 -7.61 -5.76
CA GLU A 260 23.66 -7.14 -4.98
C GLU A 260 23.29 -6.62 -3.59
N ARG A 261 21.98 -6.42 -3.30
CA ARG A 261 21.55 -5.85 -2.01
C ARG A 261 22.01 -6.67 -0.81
N ALA A 262 21.88 -7.99 -0.85
CA ALA A 262 22.33 -8.88 0.22
C ALA A 262 23.85 -8.94 0.35
N ILE A 263 24.59 -8.80 -0.77
CA ILE A 263 26.06 -8.73 -0.78
C ILE A 263 26.53 -7.41 -0.15
N VAL A 264 25.94 -6.26 -0.54
CA VAL A 264 26.27 -4.95 0.06
C VAL A 264 25.91 -4.92 1.54
N ALA A 265 24.78 -5.53 1.94
CA ALA A 265 24.45 -5.72 3.35
C ALA A 265 25.59 -6.44 4.09
N SER A 266 26.12 -7.52 3.51
CA SER A 266 27.23 -8.27 4.13
C SER A 266 28.49 -7.42 4.27
N VAL A 267 28.81 -6.55 3.30
CA VAL A 267 29.94 -5.62 3.40
C VAL A 267 29.75 -4.65 4.58
N ILE A 268 28.54 -4.09 4.73
CA ILE A 268 28.22 -3.20 5.85
C ILE A 268 28.43 -3.94 7.19
N TYR A 269 27.86 -5.14 7.36
CA TYR A 269 28.01 -5.93 8.58
C TYR A 269 29.47 -6.33 8.84
N ASN A 270 30.24 -6.70 7.79
CA ASN A 270 31.64 -7.04 7.92
C ASN A 270 32.46 -5.84 8.44
N ARG A 271 32.24 -4.63 7.88
CA ARG A 271 32.91 -3.42 8.38
C ARG A 271 32.51 -3.05 9.81
N LEU A 272 31.22 -3.17 10.14
CA LEU A 272 30.73 -2.91 11.51
C LEU A 272 31.40 -3.84 12.53
N ARG A 273 31.52 -5.15 12.21
CA ARG A 273 32.12 -6.17 13.08
C ARG A 273 33.57 -5.87 13.42
N ILE A 274 34.35 -5.29 12.51
CA ILE A 274 35.77 -4.95 12.76
C ILE A 274 36.01 -3.49 13.12
N GLY A 275 34.92 -2.71 13.32
CA GLY A 275 35.02 -1.28 13.63
C GLY A 275 35.62 -0.42 12.51
N GLN A 276 35.47 -0.84 11.24
CA GLN A 276 35.88 -0.07 10.08
C GLN A 276 34.80 0.96 9.74
N ALA A 277 35.24 2.19 9.35
CA ALA A 277 34.34 3.23 8.90
C ALA A 277 33.57 2.78 7.62
N LEU A 278 32.26 3.09 7.55
CA LEU A 278 31.42 2.66 6.42
C LEU A 278 31.76 3.43 5.13
N GLN A 279 32.11 4.72 5.22
CA GLN A 279 32.50 5.56 4.09
C GLN A 279 31.51 5.52 2.94
N ILE A 280 30.23 5.73 3.26
CA ILE A 280 29.09 5.68 2.34
C ILE A 280 28.73 7.11 1.94
N ASP A 281 28.85 7.43 0.64
CA ASP A 281 28.58 8.76 0.07
C ASP A 281 27.17 9.25 0.35
N ALA A 282 26.19 8.37 0.34
CA ALA A 282 24.80 8.67 0.60
C ALA A 282 24.57 9.30 1.99
N THR A 283 25.37 8.98 2.99
CA THR A 283 25.31 9.59 4.33
C THR A 283 25.72 11.05 4.33
N VAL A 284 26.67 11.43 3.47
CA VAL A 284 27.07 12.83 3.26
C VAL A 284 26.04 13.57 2.42
N GLN A 285 25.51 12.92 1.37
CA GLN A 285 24.44 13.47 0.54
C GLN A 285 23.19 13.82 1.36
N TYR A 286 22.86 13.03 2.38
CA TYR A 286 21.72 13.28 3.29
C TYR A 286 21.86 14.60 4.08
N LEU A 287 23.10 15.03 4.36
CA LEU A 287 23.40 16.26 5.09
C LEU A 287 23.31 17.51 4.21
N LEU A 288 23.41 17.36 2.89
CA LEU A 288 23.42 18.49 1.97
C LEU A 288 22.02 19.06 1.75
N SER A 289 21.94 20.37 1.55
CA SER A 289 20.68 21.03 1.19
C SER A 289 20.16 20.64 -0.19
N LYS A 290 21.07 20.33 -1.11
CA LYS A 290 20.79 19.80 -2.46
C LYS A 290 21.74 18.64 -2.73
N GLN A 291 21.20 17.55 -3.29
CA GLN A 291 22.02 16.43 -3.74
C GLN A 291 22.94 16.86 -4.90
N LYS A 292 24.15 16.36 -4.90
CA LYS A 292 25.16 16.61 -5.92
C LYS A 292 25.38 15.33 -6.74
N GLU A 293 25.59 15.45 -8.03
CA GLU A 293 25.99 14.32 -8.87
C GLU A 293 27.32 13.71 -8.42
N ARG A 294 28.22 14.57 -7.90
CA ARG A 294 29.53 14.16 -7.37
C ARG A 294 29.85 14.94 -6.11
N LEU A 295 30.20 14.22 -5.05
CA LEU A 295 30.75 14.82 -3.84
C LEU A 295 32.18 15.32 -4.06
N LEU A 296 32.47 16.49 -3.49
CA LEU A 296 33.82 17.04 -3.44
C LEU A 296 34.50 16.65 -2.11
N TYR A 297 35.82 16.67 -2.06
CA TYR A 297 36.56 16.44 -0.82
C TYR A 297 36.16 17.36 0.33
N ALA A 298 35.70 18.58 0.01
CA ALA A 298 35.19 19.51 1.00
C ALA A 298 33.87 19.01 1.64
N ASP A 299 33.00 18.36 0.87
CA ASP A 299 31.74 17.81 1.35
C ASP A 299 31.97 16.66 2.36
N LEU A 300 33.00 15.82 2.11
CA LEU A 300 33.38 14.72 3.00
C LEU A 300 33.90 15.20 4.38
N LYS A 301 34.21 16.50 4.53
CA LYS A 301 34.70 17.08 5.77
C LYS A 301 33.62 17.58 6.71
N VAL A 302 32.34 17.49 6.30
CA VAL A 302 31.20 17.96 7.14
C VAL A 302 31.24 17.25 8.50
N GLU A 303 31.21 18.03 9.56
CA GLU A 303 31.12 17.50 10.93
C GLU A 303 29.67 17.16 11.26
N SER A 304 29.38 15.87 11.31
CA SER A 304 28.05 15.35 11.66
C SER A 304 28.17 13.91 12.13
N PRO A 305 27.33 13.48 13.10
CA PRO A 305 27.20 12.09 13.47
C PRO A 305 26.77 11.17 12.31
N TYR A 306 26.13 11.73 11.27
CA TYR A 306 25.75 10.98 10.07
C TYR A 306 26.91 10.77 9.09
N ASN A 307 28.02 11.51 9.19
CA ASN A 307 29.13 11.38 8.26
C ASN A 307 29.96 10.12 8.52
N THR A 308 29.70 9.05 7.78
CA THR A 308 30.39 7.74 7.92
C THR A 308 31.83 7.73 7.40
N TYR A 309 32.35 8.82 6.84
CA TYR A 309 33.78 9.01 6.58
C TYR A 309 34.55 9.40 7.85
N LYS A 310 33.88 10.08 8.78
CA LYS A 310 34.48 10.58 10.04
C LYS A 310 34.11 9.74 11.25
N GLN A 311 32.88 9.21 11.25
CA GLN A 311 32.35 8.41 12.36
C GLN A 311 32.44 6.93 12.01
N LYS A 312 32.85 6.12 12.98
CA LYS A 312 32.77 4.65 12.90
C LYS A 312 31.38 4.17 13.34
N GLY A 313 30.94 3.05 12.80
CA GLY A 313 29.62 2.49 13.10
C GLY A 313 28.52 3.02 12.20
N LEU A 314 27.28 2.80 12.62
CA LEU A 314 26.09 3.28 11.91
C LEU A 314 25.86 4.77 12.21
N PRO A 315 25.27 5.52 11.29
CA PRO A 315 24.74 6.84 11.59
C PRO A 315 23.62 6.75 12.65
N PRO A 316 23.22 7.88 13.28
CA PRO A 316 22.19 7.89 14.35
C PRO A 316 20.83 7.33 13.96
N GLY A 317 20.52 7.24 12.67
CA GLY A 317 19.28 6.72 12.12
C GLY A 317 19.33 6.62 10.61
N PRO A 318 18.21 6.19 9.99
CA PRO A 318 18.07 6.07 8.55
C PRO A 318 18.35 7.38 7.81
N ILE A 319 18.77 7.29 6.56
CA ILE A 319 19.06 8.44 5.67
C ILE A 319 18.07 8.54 4.50
N ALA A 320 17.11 7.63 4.43
CA ALA A 320 16.05 7.56 3.43
C ALA A 320 15.00 6.53 3.87
N ASN A 321 13.87 6.50 3.20
CA ASN A 321 12.82 5.50 3.42
C ASN A 321 13.03 4.30 2.49
N PRO A 322 13.38 3.12 3.04
CA PRO A 322 13.77 1.96 2.26
C PRO A 322 12.58 1.18 1.71
N SER A 323 12.79 0.46 0.60
CA SER A 323 11.89 -0.55 0.08
C SER A 323 11.86 -1.80 0.97
N LEU A 324 10.83 -2.64 0.81
CA LEU A 324 10.78 -3.95 1.47
C LEU A 324 11.97 -4.85 1.04
N ALA A 325 12.45 -4.69 -0.19
CA ALA A 325 13.60 -5.44 -0.70
C ALA A 325 14.89 -5.06 0.05
N ALA A 326 15.13 -3.79 0.32
CA ALA A 326 16.27 -3.33 1.11
C ALA A 326 16.15 -3.77 2.58
N ILE A 327 14.96 -3.74 3.15
CA ILE A 327 14.68 -4.26 4.51
C ILE A 327 14.99 -5.76 4.57
N LYS A 328 14.54 -6.56 3.60
CA LYS A 328 14.87 -7.99 3.53
C LYS A 328 16.37 -8.23 3.41
N ALA A 329 17.08 -7.46 2.58
CA ALA A 329 18.53 -7.59 2.44
C ALA A 329 19.29 -7.24 3.73
N ALA A 330 18.83 -6.23 4.47
CA ALA A 330 19.40 -5.89 5.77
C ALA A 330 19.16 -6.99 6.84
N LEU A 331 18.00 -7.67 6.79
CA LEU A 331 17.67 -8.78 7.68
C LEU A 331 18.43 -10.06 7.32
N TYR A 332 18.57 -10.35 6.05
CA TYR A 332 19.14 -11.58 5.51
C TYR A 332 20.36 -11.28 4.62
N PRO A 333 21.46 -10.72 5.20
CA PRO A 333 22.68 -10.46 4.45
C PRO A 333 23.28 -11.76 3.94
N ASP A 334 23.95 -11.71 2.80
CA ASP A 334 24.79 -12.82 2.32
C ASP A 334 25.97 -13.05 3.26
N THR A 335 26.52 -14.26 3.23
CA THR A 335 27.74 -14.59 3.96
C THR A 335 28.92 -14.45 3.03
N THR A 336 29.60 -13.31 3.06
CA THR A 336 30.79 -13.03 2.25
C THR A 336 31.96 -12.54 3.10
N ASN A 337 33.15 -12.53 2.51
CA ASN A 337 34.36 -11.94 3.09
C ASN A 337 34.67 -10.57 2.51
N TYR A 338 33.73 -9.93 1.81
CA TYR A 338 33.95 -8.63 1.18
C TYR A 338 33.92 -7.50 2.23
N PHE A 339 34.84 -6.55 2.04
CA PHE A 339 34.92 -5.29 2.82
C PHE A 339 34.82 -4.05 1.93
N TYR A 340 34.92 -4.22 0.60
CA TYR A 340 34.95 -3.12 -0.36
C TYR A 340 34.07 -3.44 -1.56
N TYR A 341 33.49 -2.39 -2.12
CA TYR A 341 32.84 -2.42 -3.43
C TYR A 341 33.10 -1.11 -4.17
N VAL A 342 32.99 -1.12 -5.48
CA VAL A 342 33.04 0.05 -6.36
C VAL A 342 32.09 -0.17 -7.54
N THR A 343 31.29 0.83 -7.85
CA THR A 343 30.34 0.79 -8.96
C THR A 343 31.10 0.76 -10.29
N LYS A 344 30.72 -0.13 -11.20
CA LYS A 344 31.19 -0.17 -12.58
C LYS A 344 30.68 1.06 -13.33
N LYS A 345 31.50 1.58 -14.25
CA LYS A 345 31.15 2.70 -15.13
C LYS A 345 30.72 2.25 -16.53
N ASP A 346 30.25 1.02 -16.65
CA ASP A 346 29.79 0.39 -17.89
C ASP A 346 28.29 0.60 -18.16
N GLY A 347 27.62 1.43 -17.37
CA GLY A 347 26.17 1.71 -17.47
C GLY A 347 25.28 0.69 -16.78
N THR A 348 25.81 -0.41 -16.25
CA THR A 348 25.02 -1.45 -15.55
C THR A 348 24.67 -1.08 -14.13
N SER A 349 25.35 -0.10 -13.51
CA SER A 349 25.28 0.25 -12.09
C SER A 349 25.65 -0.91 -11.14
N ALA A 350 26.20 -2.00 -11.66
CA ALA A 350 26.67 -3.14 -10.88
C ALA A 350 27.99 -2.83 -10.16
N HIS A 351 28.32 -3.61 -9.13
CA HIS A 351 29.53 -3.42 -8.35
C HIS A 351 30.60 -4.47 -8.63
N LEU A 352 31.85 -4.09 -8.36
CA LEU A 352 32.98 -5.00 -8.20
C LEU A 352 33.29 -5.08 -6.71
N PHE A 353 33.22 -6.28 -6.15
CA PHE A 353 33.47 -6.55 -4.74
C PHE A 353 34.92 -6.98 -4.50
N ALA A 354 35.45 -6.67 -3.30
CA ALA A 354 36.79 -7.04 -2.92
C ALA A 354 36.93 -7.33 -1.43
N THR A 355 37.78 -8.27 -1.07
CA THR A 355 38.12 -8.63 0.30
C THR A 355 39.20 -7.71 0.86
N THR A 356 40.19 -7.36 0.05
CA THR A 356 41.37 -6.56 0.44
C THR A 356 41.34 -5.18 -0.21
N TYR A 357 42.00 -4.22 0.44
CA TYR A 357 42.14 -2.87 -0.13
C TYR A 357 42.95 -2.89 -1.44
N LYS A 358 43.92 -3.78 -1.57
CA LYS A 358 44.71 -3.96 -2.82
C LYS A 358 43.80 -4.38 -3.99
N GLU A 359 42.94 -5.36 -3.76
CA GLU A 359 41.92 -5.78 -4.77
C GLU A 359 40.96 -4.64 -5.10
N HIS A 360 40.51 -3.86 -4.09
CA HIS A 360 39.65 -2.71 -4.30
C HIS A 360 40.30 -1.65 -5.21
N LEU A 361 41.57 -1.33 -5.00
CA LEU A 361 42.32 -0.41 -5.89
C LEU A 361 42.40 -0.97 -7.34
N SER A 362 42.58 -2.26 -7.49
CA SER A 362 42.54 -2.92 -8.82
C SER A 362 41.12 -2.80 -9.44
N ASN A 363 40.09 -3.00 -8.64
CA ASN A 363 38.69 -2.88 -9.09
C ASN A 363 38.34 -1.43 -9.48
N ILE A 364 38.86 -0.43 -8.77
CA ILE A 364 38.72 0.99 -9.15
C ILE A 364 39.33 1.27 -10.51
N ALA A 365 40.50 0.67 -10.82
CA ALA A 365 41.13 0.81 -12.13
C ALA A 365 40.29 0.14 -13.24
N LYS A 366 39.77 -1.06 -12.98
CA LYS A 366 38.88 -1.81 -13.90
C LYS A 366 37.52 -1.11 -14.11
N SER A 367 36.98 -0.47 -13.09
CA SER A 367 35.68 0.21 -13.17
C SER A 367 35.67 1.42 -14.10
N LYS A 368 36.82 1.89 -14.52
CA LYS A 368 36.99 3.05 -15.42
C LYS A 368 37.10 2.64 -16.89
N GLN A 369 37.27 1.36 -17.16
CA GLN A 369 37.28 0.77 -18.48
C GLN A 369 35.86 0.37 -18.94
#